data_e389fca491da9b11f0808a03270d5bf5
#
_entry.id   e389fca491da9b11f0808a03270d5bf5
#
_cell.length_a   1.000
_cell.length_b   1.000
_cell.length_c   1.000
_cell.angle_alpha   90.00
_cell.angle_beta   90.00
_cell.angle_gamma   90.00
#
_symmetry.space_group_name_H-M   'P 1'
#
loop_
_entity.id
_entity.type
_entity.pdbx_description
1 polymer ?
#
loop_
_entity_poly.entity_id
_entity_poly.type
_entity_poly.pdbx_seq_one_letter_code
_entity_poly.pdbx_strand_id
1 'polypeptide(L)'
;MTMQNITLSPERRAAILQQARSHRARLRWTAARVLLAAVLAALLTFSALAAAVPALREALKNALGSFSEQSQPITGIAVEDDGIEVRPVAALSSSNLVRVWVEVQDKTGDRLSEDMLVDGWIDYEQDEQAPVVTNWIGGAHVIHYDEDSRTALIEIDSIGRPIADGAEVDVSFSSFQPSARAAETVDFPREMLSVTGLKNLSKEDISGTIYDTLPLLPEQTPYELEGTNHARLSSVGFGEDGKLHIQSVFTDDADHWSGFYSDATDSRDPNAIPLLGGHSFQYNGTWYYEAVYDVTPDDLPYLTFSDLTRDYYVNAAVKGSWHFTISAETADEVVYHPNVQVGGALVEEIRVSEIGVSARSASEGTVLGHRPTYAMTKDGEKLYLTDNCIEGGWGVDDMNDPSSAGHAHDQWMFDEPLDPSDIVLLNFDGVDVPLQ
;
A
#
# COMPACT_ATOMS: atom_id res chain seq x y z
N MET A 1 -54.48 -26.87 34.54
CA MET A 1 -53.15 -27.33 35.01
C MET A 1 -52.30 -26.11 35.25
N THR A 2 -52.09 -25.78 36.52
CA THR A 2 -51.33 -24.59 36.96
C THR A 2 -49.85 -24.91 36.92
N MET A 3 -49.07 -24.19 36.12
CA MET A 3 -47.62 -24.29 36.16
C MET A 3 -47.12 -23.74 37.49
N GLN A 4 -46.56 -24.61 38.32
CA GLN A 4 -45.86 -24.20 39.54
C GLN A 4 -44.50 -23.58 39.12
N ASN A 5 -44.29 -22.34 39.55
CA ASN A 5 -42.98 -21.67 39.44
C ASN A 5 -41.98 -22.42 40.30
N ILE A 6 -41.07 -23.16 39.63
CA ILE A 6 -39.94 -23.81 40.28
C ILE A 6 -38.86 -22.74 40.52
N THR A 7 -38.83 -22.18 41.73
CA THR A 7 -37.75 -21.30 42.19
C THR A 7 -36.58 -22.17 42.67
N LEU A 8 -35.45 -22.11 41.93
CA LEU A 8 -34.20 -22.78 42.35
C LEU A 8 -33.63 -22.11 43.60
N SER A 9 -33.22 -22.91 44.57
CA SER A 9 -32.55 -22.39 45.78
C SER A 9 -31.27 -21.64 45.43
N PRO A 10 -30.86 -20.61 46.21
CA PRO A 10 -29.64 -19.84 45.94
C PRO A 10 -28.38 -20.71 45.81
N GLU A 11 -28.28 -21.79 46.56
CA GLU A 11 -27.19 -22.75 46.50
C GLU A 11 -27.12 -23.54 45.20
N ARG A 12 -28.28 -23.98 44.69
CA ARG A 12 -28.36 -24.64 43.37
C ARG A 12 -28.06 -23.67 42.23
N ARG A 13 -28.47 -22.39 42.32
CA ARG A 13 -28.08 -21.36 41.35
C ARG A 13 -26.54 -21.13 41.35
N ALA A 14 -25.94 -21.04 42.53
CA ALA A 14 -24.48 -20.88 42.66
C ALA A 14 -23.73 -22.09 42.05
N ALA A 15 -24.21 -23.30 42.34
CA ALA A 15 -23.59 -24.53 41.82
C ALA A 15 -23.68 -24.61 40.26
N ILE A 16 -24.82 -24.24 39.66
CA ILE A 16 -25.03 -24.21 38.21
C ILE A 16 -24.12 -23.15 37.57
N LEU A 17 -24.00 -21.95 38.18
CA LEU A 17 -23.13 -20.89 37.69
C LEU A 17 -21.66 -21.25 37.79
N GLN A 18 -21.27 -21.94 38.87
CA GLN A 18 -19.89 -22.42 39.03
C GLN A 18 -19.56 -23.54 38.05
N GLN A 19 -20.52 -24.43 37.76
CA GLN A 19 -20.37 -25.49 36.77
C GLN A 19 -20.34 -24.92 35.35
N ALA A 20 -21.14 -23.89 35.03
CA ALA A 20 -21.13 -23.19 33.76
C ALA A 20 -19.80 -22.43 33.53
N ARG A 21 -19.26 -21.79 34.58
CA ARG A 21 -17.94 -21.13 34.51
C ARG A 21 -16.78 -22.13 34.33
N SER A 22 -16.84 -23.26 35.02
CA SER A 22 -15.83 -24.31 34.85
C SER A 22 -15.91 -24.99 33.46
N HIS A 23 -17.10 -25.11 32.88
CA HIS A 23 -17.27 -25.60 31.52
C HIS A 23 -16.77 -24.59 30.48
N ARG A 24 -17.05 -23.28 30.63
CA ARG A 24 -16.51 -22.26 29.73
C ARG A 24 -14.98 -22.16 29.80
N ALA A 25 -14.39 -22.24 30.98
CA ALA A 25 -12.93 -22.27 31.13
C ALA A 25 -12.31 -23.52 30.49
N ARG A 26 -12.95 -24.70 30.63
CA ARG A 26 -12.45 -25.92 29.99
C ARG A 26 -12.64 -25.92 28.46
N LEU A 27 -13.74 -25.33 27.95
CA LEU A 27 -13.91 -25.16 26.51
C LEU A 27 -12.87 -24.20 25.94
N ARG A 28 -12.64 -23.07 26.60
CA ARG A 28 -11.58 -22.12 26.17
C ARG A 28 -10.20 -22.75 26.17
N TRP A 29 -9.85 -23.58 27.17
CA TRP A 29 -8.56 -24.26 27.21
C TRP A 29 -8.41 -25.37 26.18
N THR A 30 -9.47 -26.06 25.83
CA THR A 30 -9.45 -27.05 24.75
C THR A 30 -9.51 -26.40 23.37
N ALA A 31 -10.25 -25.30 23.19
CA ALA A 31 -10.25 -24.52 21.95
C ALA A 31 -8.87 -23.90 21.70
N ALA A 32 -8.24 -23.27 22.70
CA ALA A 32 -6.88 -22.75 22.60
C ALA A 32 -5.84 -23.82 22.26
N ARG A 33 -5.96 -25.03 22.84
CA ARG A 33 -5.07 -26.15 22.50
C ARG A 33 -5.35 -26.73 21.12
N VAL A 34 -6.60 -26.76 20.68
CA VAL A 34 -7.00 -27.17 19.33
C VAL A 34 -6.55 -26.11 18.33
N LEU A 35 -6.68 -24.81 18.67
CA LEU A 35 -6.15 -23.72 17.86
C LEU A 35 -4.62 -23.76 17.78
N LEU A 36 -3.94 -23.92 18.91
CA LEU A 36 -2.48 -24.08 18.95
C LEU A 36 -2.01 -25.31 18.18
N ALA A 37 -2.75 -26.42 18.26
CA ALA A 37 -2.45 -27.62 17.48
C ALA A 37 -2.79 -27.43 15.99
N ALA A 38 -3.82 -26.63 15.66
CA ALA A 38 -4.16 -26.28 14.30
C ALA A 38 -3.16 -25.27 13.72
N VAL A 39 -2.72 -24.27 14.50
CA VAL A 39 -1.64 -23.34 14.14
C VAL A 39 -0.31 -24.08 14.00
N LEU A 40 0.04 -24.98 14.91
CA LEU A 40 1.22 -25.83 14.78
C LEU A 40 1.11 -26.80 13.61
N ALA A 41 -0.08 -27.35 13.34
CA ALA A 41 -0.32 -28.19 12.16
C ALA A 41 -0.31 -27.35 10.87
N ALA A 42 -0.84 -26.14 10.88
CA ALA A 42 -0.78 -25.21 9.76
C ALA A 42 0.65 -24.70 9.53
N LEU A 43 1.40 -24.36 10.58
CA LEU A 43 2.84 -24.11 10.50
C LEU A 43 3.63 -25.32 9.97
N LEU A 44 3.09 -26.54 10.11
CA LEU A 44 3.65 -27.77 9.55
C LEU A 44 3.10 -28.09 8.15
N THR A 45 1.97 -27.48 7.75
CA THR A 45 1.35 -27.64 6.43
C THR A 45 1.50 -26.41 5.53
N PHE A 46 2.36 -25.45 5.93
CA PHE A 46 2.84 -24.45 4.97
C PHE A 46 3.11 -25.15 3.64
N SER A 47 2.85 -24.47 2.55
CA SER A 47 2.98 -25.00 1.19
C SER A 47 4.11 -26.02 1.09
N ALA A 48 3.99 -27.03 0.29
CA ALA A 48 5.03 -28.06 0.18
C ALA A 48 6.42 -27.45 -0.06
N LEU A 49 6.47 -26.21 -0.54
CA LEU A 49 7.69 -25.45 -0.81
C LEU A 49 8.25 -24.77 0.44
N ALA A 50 7.45 -24.03 1.23
CA ALA A 50 7.92 -23.44 2.52
C ALA A 50 8.30 -24.53 3.52
N ALA A 51 7.68 -25.72 3.43
CA ALA A 51 8.14 -26.89 4.16
C ALA A 51 9.52 -27.39 3.67
N ALA A 52 9.85 -27.17 2.41
CA ALA A 52 11.08 -27.64 1.77
C ALA A 52 12.22 -26.62 1.83
N VAL A 53 11.92 -25.30 1.94
CA VAL A 53 12.91 -24.20 1.95
C VAL A 53 12.98 -23.56 3.33
N PRO A 54 13.94 -23.93 4.19
CA PRO A 54 14.04 -23.41 5.57
C PRO A 54 14.17 -21.88 5.64
N ALA A 55 14.84 -21.25 4.66
CA ALA A 55 15.02 -19.81 4.60
C ALA A 55 13.69 -19.06 4.46
N LEU A 56 12.80 -19.50 3.55
CA LEU A 56 11.47 -18.89 3.38
C LEU A 56 10.60 -19.05 4.63
N ARG A 57 10.70 -20.20 5.30
CA ARG A 57 9.98 -20.40 6.57
C ARG A 57 10.45 -19.45 7.67
N GLU A 58 11.76 -19.26 7.79
CA GLU A 58 12.32 -18.31 8.78
C GLU A 58 11.98 -16.87 8.40
N ALA A 59 12.03 -16.53 7.11
CA ALA A 59 11.62 -15.21 6.62
C ALA A 59 10.14 -14.92 6.91
N LEU A 60 9.23 -15.88 6.64
CA LEU A 60 7.82 -15.75 6.98
C LEU A 60 7.60 -15.63 8.49
N LYS A 61 8.29 -16.44 9.28
CA LYS A 61 8.20 -16.36 10.74
C LYS A 61 8.69 -15.00 11.26
N ASN A 62 9.74 -14.45 10.67
CA ASN A 62 10.24 -13.12 11.02
C ASN A 62 9.28 -12.02 10.56
N ALA A 63 8.66 -12.15 9.38
CA ALA A 63 7.68 -11.20 8.87
C ALA A 63 6.38 -11.20 9.70
N LEU A 64 5.90 -12.36 10.11
CA LEU A 64 4.77 -12.50 11.03
C LEU A 64 5.12 -12.02 12.44
N GLY A 65 6.39 -12.18 12.86
CA GLY A 65 6.87 -11.78 14.18
C GLY A 65 6.04 -12.39 15.30
N SER A 66 5.60 -11.54 16.22
CA SER A 66 4.74 -11.88 17.36
C SER A 66 3.30 -12.18 16.96
N PHE A 67 2.85 -11.78 15.76
CA PHE A 67 1.47 -11.98 15.26
C PHE A 67 1.22 -13.32 14.59
N SER A 68 2.12 -14.26 14.71
CA SER A 68 1.97 -15.60 14.11
C SER A 68 0.73 -16.37 14.60
N GLU A 69 0.25 -16.11 15.81
CA GLU A 69 -0.96 -16.72 16.37
C GLU A 69 -2.26 -16.04 15.88
N GLN A 70 -2.18 -14.78 15.48
CA GLN A 70 -3.29 -13.99 14.90
C GLN A 70 -3.39 -14.15 13.39
N SER A 71 -2.35 -14.65 12.74
CA SER A 71 -2.35 -14.85 11.30
C SER A 71 -3.20 -16.06 10.91
N GLN A 72 -3.97 -15.89 9.85
CA GLN A 72 -4.74 -16.94 9.19
C GLN A 72 -3.85 -17.67 8.20
N PRO A 73 -3.59 -18.98 8.37
CA PRO A 73 -2.84 -19.77 7.40
C PRO A 73 -3.69 -20.04 6.15
N ILE A 74 -3.11 -19.85 4.97
CA ILE A 74 -3.78 -20.11 3.70
C ILE A 74 -3.16 -21.34 3.04
N THR A 75 -4.00 -22.26 2.60
CA THR A 75 -3.55 -23.52 1.97
C THR A 75 -4.43 -23.88 0.77
N GLY A 76 -3.86 -24.66 -0.16
CA GLY A 76 -4.62 -25.24 -1.27
C GLY A 76 -4.86 -24.29 -2.45
N ILE A 77 -4.33 -23.07 -2.41
CA ILE A 77 -4.40 -22.10 -3.50
C ILE A 77 -3.02 -22.02 -4.15
N ALA A 78 -2.97 -22.14 -5.47
CA ALA A 78 -1.80 -21.86 -6.29
C ALA A 78 -2.27 -21.44 -7.68
N VAL A 79 -1.68 -20.38 -8.21
CA VAL A 79 -1.99 -19.84 -9.54
C VAL A 79 -0.69 -19.77 -10.32
N GLU A 80 -0.70 -20.22 -11.57
CA GLU A 80 0.49 -20.23 -12.43
C GLU A 80 0.18 -19.52 -13.75
N ASP A 81 1.05 -18.59 -14.12
CA ASP A 81 1.06 -17.95 -15.43
C ASP A 81 2.52 -17.68 -15.84
N ASP A 82 2.82 -17.76 -17.13
CA ASP A 82 4.16 -17.60 -17.73
C ASP A 82 5.30 -18.34 -16.96
N GLY A 83 5.00 -19.49 -16.34
CA GLY A 83 5.96 -20.28 -15.58
C GLY A 83 6.32 -19.69 -14.21
N ILE A 84 5.61 -18.66 -13.75
CA ILE A 84 5.63 -18.16 -12.38
C ILE A 84 4.44 -18.73 -11.62
N GLU A 85 4.69 -19.37 -10.49
CA GLU A 85 3.64 -19.81 -9.57
C GLU A 85 3.55 -18.84 -8.39
N VAL A 86 2.34 -18.36 -8.10
CA VAL A 86 2.00 -17.53 -6.94
C VAL A 86 1.13 -18.33 -6.00
N ARG A 87 1.50 -18.35 -4.72
CA ARG A 87 0.83 -19.14 -3.69
C ARG A 87 0.69 -18.34 -2.40
N PRO A 88 -0.52 -17.98 -1.96
CA PRO A 88 -0.71 -17.37 -0.65
C PRO A 88 -0.37 -18.36 0.46
N VAL A 89 0.24 -17.88 1.54
CA VAL A 89 0.68 -18.69 2.67
C VAL A 89 0.10 -18.24 4.00
N ALA A 90 -0.13 -16.96 4.18
CA ALA A 90 -0.73 -16.39 5.38
C ALA A 90 -1.46 -15.09 5.09
N ALA A 91 -2.43 -14.72 5.94
CA ALA A 91 -3.03 -13.39 5.98
C ALA A 91 -3.16 -12.91 7.42
N LEU A 92 -3.21 -11.59 7.59
CA LEU A 92 -3.49 -10.90 8.84
C LEU A 92 -4.45 -9.76 8.52
N SER A 93 -5.58 -9.69 9.25
CA SER A 93 -6.62 -8.71 8.96
C SER A 93 -7.18 -8.09 10.21
N SER A 94 -7.49 -6.80 10.14
CA SER A 94 -8.37 -6.07 11.07
C SER A 94 -9.40 -5.29 10.25
N SER A 95 -10.27 -4.53 10.89
CA SER A 95 -11.33 -3.80 10.19
C SER A 95 -10.84 -2.83 9.11
N ASN A 96 -9.57 -2.41 9.13
CA ASN A 96 -9.00 -1.44 8.17
C ASN A 96 -7.64 -1.89 7.60
N LEU A 97 -7.28 -3.13 7.80
CA LEU A 97 -6.01 -3.70 7.34
C LEU A 97 -6.24 -5.10 6.76
N VAL A 98 -5.73 -5.33 5.59
CA VAL A 98 -5.53 -6.68 5.04
C VAL A 98 -4.08 -6.79 4.61
N ARG A 99 -3.37 -7.78 5.12
CA ARG A 99 -2.00 -8.09 4.74
C ARG A 99 -1.90 -9.57 4.38
N VAL A 100 -1.32 -9.86 3.24
CA VAL A 100 -1.20 -11.23 2.72
C VAL A 100 0.25 -11.51 2.37
N TRP A 101 0.75 -12.65 2.81
CA TRP A 101 2.07 -13.15 2.41
C TRP A 101 1.91 -14.21 1.35
N VAL A 102 2.69 -14.08 0.27
CA VAL A 102 2.66 -15.00 -0.87
C VAL A 102 4.07 -15.50 -1.19
N GLU A 103 4.18 -16.77 -1.55
CA GLU A 103 5.36 -17.31 -2.20
C GLU A 103 5.20 -17.17 -3.72
N VAL A 104 6.24 -16.66 -4.37
CA VAL A 104 6.31 -16.50 -5.83
C VAL A 104 7.53 -17.26 -6.33
N GLN A 105 7.32 -18.31 -7.13
CA GLN A 105 8.37 -19.17 -7.64
C GLN A 105 8.50 -19.10 -9.16
N ASP A 106 9.70 -18.86 -9.67
CA ASP A 106 10.00 -19.06 -11.10
C ASP A 106 10.35 -20.53 -11.37
N LYS A 107 9.43 -21.23 -12.01
CA LYS A 107 9.58 -22.67 -12.36
C LYS A 107 10.40 -22.90 -13.63
N THR A 108 10.50 -21.92 -14.49
CA THR A 108 11.04 -22.09 -15.84
C THR A 108 12.31 -21.28 -16.10
N GLY A 109 12.61 -20.30 -15.28
CA GLY A 109 13.75 -19.38 -15.44
C GLY A 109 14.40 -19.00 -14.11
N ASP A 110 15.04 -17.86 -14.14
CA ASP A 110 15.67 -17.16 -13.01
C ASP A 110 15.43 -15.65 -13.21
N ARG A 111 14.13 -15.26 -13.19
CA ARG A 111 13.67 -13.91 -13.54
C ARG A 111 13.29 -13.08 -12.34
N LEU A 112 13.31 -13.68 -11.12
CA LEU A 112 12.98 -13.02 -9.87
C LEU A 112 14.26 -12.58 -9.16
N SER A 113 14.16 -11.59 -8.28
CA SER A 113 15.28 -11.10 -7.45
C SER A 113 14.78 -10.53 -6.12
N GLU A 114 15.70 -10.35 -5.15
CA GLU A 114 15.35 -9.81 -3.83
C GLU A 114 14.85 -8.37 -3.90
N ASP A 115 15.36 -7.61 -4.85
CA ASP A 115 15.08 -6.18 -5.03
C ASP A 115 14.07 -5.89 -6.15
N MET A 116 13.34 -6.92 -6.65
CA MET A 116 12.37 -6.74 -7.73
C MET A 116 11.20 -5.84 -7.28
N LEU A 117 10.67 -5.09 -8.22
CA LEU A 117 9.40 -4.40 -8.06
C LEU A 117 8.26 -5.35 -8.36
N VAL A 118 7.24 -5.28 -7.54
CA VAL A 118 6.04 -6.12 -7.65
C VAL A 118 4.85 -5.22 -7.94
N ASP A 119 4.22 -5.45 -9.08
CA ASP A 119 2.95 -4.79 -9.41
C ASP A 119 1.81 -5.71 -8.99
N GLY A 120 1.30 -5.45 -7.79
CA GLY A 120 0.24 -6.23 -7.16
C GLY A 120 -0.67 -5.34 -6.34
N TRP A 121 -1.92 -5.75 -6.20
CA TRP A 121 -2.93 -5.04 -5.42
C TRP A 121 -3.91 -6.00 -4.76
N ILE A 122 -4.53 -5.51 -3.70
CA ILE A 122 -5.63 -6.16 -2.99
C ILE A 122 -6.91 -5.37 -3.28
N ASP A 123 -7.98 -6.07 -3.64
CA ASP A 123 -9.31 -5.50 -3.78
C ASP A 123 -10.35 -6.32 -3.00
N TYR A 124 -11.38 -5.66 -2.48
CA TYR A 124 -12.49 -6.26 -1.76
C TYR A 124 -13.68 -5.30 -1.70
N GLU A 125 -14.87 -5.85 -1.49
CA GLU A 125 -16.03 -5.01 -1.21
C GLU A 125 -15.86 -4.33 0.16
N GLN A 126 -16.00 -3.02 0.17
CA GLN A 126 -15.93 -2.24 1.38
C GLN A 126 -17.13 -2.55 2.27
N ASP A 127 -16.94 -2.56 3.60
CA ASP A 127 -18.05 -2.72 4.55
C ASP A 127 -19.11 -1.64 4.30
N GLU A 128 -20.32 -2.04 3.93
CA GLU A 128 -21.45 -1.14 3.64
C GLU A 128 -21.86 -0.28 4.86
N GLN A 129 -21.48 -0.68 6.07
CA GLN A 129 -21.79 0.04 7.31
C GLN A 129 -20.72 1.08 7.66
N ALA A 130 -19.60 1.06 6.97
CA ALA A 130 -18.51 2.01 7.15
C ALA A 130 -18.61 3.18 6.14
N PRO A 131 -18.05 4.36 6.48
CA PRO A 131 -17.91 5.45 5.52
C PRO A 131 -17.11 5.02 4.29
N VAL A 132 -17.47 5.55 3.13
CA VAL A 132 -16.78 5.23 1.87
C VAL A 132 -15.38 5.82 1.88
N VAL A 133 -14.36 4.98 1.79
CA VAL A 133 -12.96 5.39 1.62
C VAL A 133 -12.62 5.42 0.14
N THR A 134 -12.18 6.57 -0.35
CA THR A 134 -11.86 6.81 -1.77
C THR A 134 -10.36 6.75 -2.05
N ASN A 135 -9.54 6.84 -1.03
CA ASN A 135 -8.09 6.76 -1.13
C ASN A 135 -7.55 5.90 0.03
N TRP A 136 -6.81 4.86 -0.28
CA TRP A 136 -6.17 3.96 0.68
C TRP A 136 -4.74 3.69 0.24
N ILE A 137 -3.93 3.19 1.17
CA ILE A 137 -2.56 2.81 0.89
C ILE A 137 -2.51 1.31 0.70
N GLY A 138 -1.73 0.88 -0.26
CA GLY A 138 -1.48 -0.54 -0.49
C GLY A 138 -0.26 -0.71 -1.38
N GLY A 139 0.34 -1.87 -1.31
CA GLY A 139 1.50 -2.19 -2.12
C GLY A 139 1.99 -3.59 -1.90
N ALA A 140 2.90 -4.01 -2.75
CA ALA A 140 3.56 -5.30 -2.65
C ALA A 140 5.07 -5.13 -2.64
N HIS A 141 5.78 -5.86 -1.77
CA HIS A 141 7.23 -5.81 -1.69
C HIS A 141 7.82 -7.17 -1.31
N VAL A 142 9.06 -7.39 -1.74
CA VAL A 142 9.79 -8.62 -1.44
C VAL A 142 10.32 -8.55 -0.01
N ILE A 143 9.99 -9.57 0.79
CA ILE A 143 10.53 -9.77 2.14
C ILE A 143 11.83 -10.56 2.10
N HIS A 144 11.90 -11.55 1.22
CA HIS A 144 13.05 -12.44 1.09
C HIS A 144 13.05 -13.13 -0.28
N TYR A 145 14.22 -13.37 -0.83
CA TYR A 145 14.42 -14.17 -2.03
C TYR A 145 15.43 -15.28 -1.77
N ASP A 146 15.07 -16.50 -2.11
CA ASP A 146 15.93 -17.68 -2.06
C ASP A 146 16.36 -18.06 -3.47
N GLU A 147 17.65 -17.84 -3.80
CA GLU A 147 18.21 -18.08 -5.13
C GLU A 147 18.20 -19.58 -5.50
N ASP A 148 18.43 -20.48 -4.54
CA ASP A 148 18.51 -21.92 -4.81
C ASP A 148 17.17 -22.49 -5.27
N SER A 149 16.08 -22.08 -4.64
CA SER A 149 14.71 -22.47 -5.01
C SER A 149 14.06 -21.51 -6.02
N ARG A 150 14.66 -20.36 -6.30
CA ARG A 150 14.13 -19.28 -7.15
C ARG A 150 12.75 -18.83 -6.67
N THR A 151 12.64 -18.63 -5.38
CA THR A 151 11.35 -18.31 -4.74
C THR A 151 11.49 -17.06 -3.90
N ALA A 152 10.58 -16.10 -4.13
CA ALA A 152 10.42 -14.90 -3.30
C ALA A 152 9.29 -15.10 -2.30
N LEU A 153 9.44 -14.56 -1.10
CA LEU A 153 8.37 -14.27 -0.17
C LEU A 153 8.01 -12.79 -0.33
N ILE A 154 6.76 -12.51 -0.66
CA ILE A 154 6.24 -11.16 -0.89
C ILE A 154 5.17 -10.89 0.16
N GLU A 155 5.20 -9.68 0.71
CA GLU A 155 4.13 -9.10 1.50
C GLU A 155 3.34 -8.13 0.62
N ILE A 156 2.02 -8.25 0.65
CA ILE A 156 1.11 -7.32 -0.03
C ILE A 156 0.04 -6.88 0.96
N ASP A 157 -0.27 -5.59 0.98
CA ASP A 157 -1.23 -5.03 1.92
C ASP A 157 -2.22 -4.05 1.28
N SER A 158 -3.32 -3.83 2.01
CA SER A 158 -4.31 -2.77 1.77
C SER A 158 -4.71 -2.19 3.13
N ILE A 159 -4.58 -0.88 3.29
CA ILE A 159 -4.65 -0.20 4.58
C ILE A 159 -5.54 1.02 4.48
N GLY A 160 -6.35 1.23 5.53
CA GLY A 160 -7.26 2.37 5.63
C GLY A 160 -8.62 2.14 4.97
N ARG A 161 -8.82 1.04 4.25
CA ARG A 161 -10.10 0.68 3.63
C ARG A 161 -10.85 -0.31 4.53
N PRO A 162 -12.08 0.02 5.00
CA PRO A 162 -12.83 -0.85 5.88
C PRO A 162 -13.22 -2.19 5.23
N ILE A 163 -13.07 -3.28 6.00
CA ILE A 163 -13.41 -4.64 5.57
C ILE A 163 -14.26 -5.33 6.63
N ALA A 164 -15.29 -6.05 6.19
CA ALA A 164 -16.09 -6.88 7.07
C ALA A 164 -15.41 -8.22 7.37
N ASP A 165 -15.69 -8.79 8.55
CA ASP A 165 -15.23 -10.14 8.88
C ASP A 165 -15.82 -11.16 7.92
N GLY A 166 -14.96 -12.05 7.42
CA GLY A 166 -15.31 -13.07 6.44
C GLY A 166 -15.47 -12.56 5.00
N ALA A 167 -15.16 -11.30 4.72
CA ALA A 167 -15.22 -10.76 3.36
C ALA A 167 -14.27 -11.49 2.40
N GLU A 168 -14.68 -11.58 1.14
CA GLU A 168 -13.83 -12.07 0.06
C GLU A 168 -12.84 -10.98 -0.33
N VAL A 169 -11.56 -11.35 -0.38
CA VAL A 169 -10.43 -10.50 -0.73
C VAL A 169 -9.77 -11.03 -1.98
N ASP A 170 -9.79 -10.25 -3.02
CA ASP A 170 -9.15 -10.53 -4.29
C ASP A 170 -7.72 -9.99 -4.31
N VAL A 171 -6.75 -10.87 -4.50
CA VAL A 171 -5.33 -10.54 -4.62
C VAL A 171 -4.89 -10.77 -6.05
N SER A 172 -4.30 -9.76 -6.65
CA SER A 172 -3.88 -9.78 -8.05
C SER A 172 -2.45 -9.29 -8.20
N PHE A 173 -1.73 -9.92 -9.14
CA PHE A 173 -0.42 -9.47 -9.59
C PHE A 173 -0.43 -9.37 -11.12
N SER A 174 0.15 -8.31 -11.68
CA SER A 174 0.27 -8.07 -13.11
C SER A 174 1.69 -8.21 -13.62
N SER A 175 2.68 -7.94 -12.75
CA SER A 175 4.09 -8.07 -13.15
C SER A 175 5.04 -8.20 -11.98
N PHE A 176 6.19 -8.84 -12.29
CA PHE A 176 7.39 -8.90 -11.46
C PHE A 176 8.55 -8.29 -12.28
N GLN A 177 9.07 -7.15 -11.83
CA GLN A 177 10.10 -6.40 -12.55
C GLN A 177 11.42 -6.49 -11.81
N PRO A 178 12.46 -7.17 -12.36
CA PRO A 178 13.81 -7.10 -11.79
C PRO A 178 14.28 -5.65 -11.66
N SER A 179 14.82 -5.27 -10.51
CA SER A 179 15.12 -3.88 -10.17
C SER A 179 16.43 -3.36 -10.74
N ALA A 180 17.19 -4.20 -11.45
CA ALA A 180 18.44 -3.76 -12.04
C ALA A 180 18.21 -2.54 -12.93
N ARG A 181 18.65 -1.38 -12.44
CA ARG A 181 18.56 -0.11 -13.15
C ARG A 181 19.87 0.21 -13.86
N ALA A 182 19.76 0.82 -15.02
CA ALA A 182 20.84 1.50 -15.68
C ALA A 182 20.46 2.96 -15.91
N ALA A 183 21.45 3.82 -15.89
CA ALA A 183 21.29 5.19 -16.34
C ALA A 183 21.81 5.31 -17.77
N GLU A 184 21.04 5.96 -18.61
CA GLU A 184 21.45 6.33 -19.96
C GLU A 184 21.57 7.84 -20.04
N THR A 185 22.69 8.32 -20.55
CA THR A 185 22.92 9.76 -20.75
C THR A 185 23.26 10.00 -22.22
N VAL A 186 22.55 10.93 -22.82
CA VAL A 186 22.71 11.31 -24.23
C VAL A 186 22.84 12.81 -24.36
N ASP A 187 23.53 13.28 -25.39
CA ASP A 187 23.73 14.69 -25.66
C ASP A 187 22.35 15.41 -25.84
N PHE A 188 22.19 16.52 -25.15
CA PHE A 188 20.99 17.32 -25.24
C PHE A 188 21.04 18.26 -26.45
N PRO A 189 20.10 18.20 -27.41
CA PRO A 189 20.01 19.12 -28.53
C PRO A 189 19.52 20.48 -28.07
N ARG A 190 20.42 21.29 -27.47
CA ARG A 190 20.09 22.56 -26.76
C ARG A 190 19.48 23.62 -27.65
N GLU A 191 19.67 23.55 -28.97
CA GLU A 191 18.99 24.40 -29.93
C GLU A 191 17.47 24.26 -29.89
N MET A 192 16.93 23.12 -29.45
CA MET A 192 15.51 22.90 -29.32
C MET A 192 14.90 23.68 -28.14
N LEU A 193 15.69 24.06 -27.14
CA LEU A 193 15.23 24.86 -26.01
C LEU A 193 14.67 26.23 -26.40
N SER A 194 15.03 26.75 -27.56
CA SER A 194 14.56 28.07 -28.04
C SER A 194 13.23 27.98 -28.82
N VAL A 195 12.67 26.80 -29.02
CA VAL A 195 11.40 26.63 -29.73
C VAL A 195 10.25 27.12 -28.85
N THR A 196 9.37 27.92 -29.40
CA THR A 196 8.22 28.50 -28.70
C THR A 196 6.92 28.29 -29.47
N GLY A 197 5.79 28.44 -28.77
CA GLY A 197 4.46 28.38 -29.39
C GLY A 197 4.02 26.94 -29.70
N LEU A 198 4.56 25.94 -29.01
CA LEU A 198 4.10 24.57 -29.12
C LEU A 198 2.73 24.44 -28.47
N LYS A 199 1.89 23.59 -29.06
CA LYS A 199 0.53 23.34 -28.57
C LYS A 199 0.54 22.33 -27.45
N ASN A 200 -0.29 22.56 -26.44
CA ASN A 200 -0.58 21.60 -25.41
C ASN A 200 -1.78 20.72 -25.82
N LEU A 201 -1.84 19.50 -25.29
CA LEU A 201 -3.02 18.62 -25.40
C LEU A 201 -4.16 19.14 -24.51
N SER A 202 -5.39 18.77 -24.83
CA SER A 202 -6.52 18.94 -23.93
C SER A 202 -6.62 17.75 -22.95
N LYS A 203 -7.28 17.93 -21.81
CA LYS A 203 -7.51 16.84 -20.85
C LYS A 203 -8.29 15.65 -21.43
N GLU A 204 -9.10 15.91 -22.45
CA GLU A 204 -9.97 14.93 -23.08
C GLU A 204 -9.19 13.99 -24.03
N ASP A 205 -7.99 14.43 -24.48
CA ASP A 205 -7.19 13.69 -25.47
C ASP A 205 -6.19 12.70 -24.84
N ILE A 206 -6.07 12.69 -23.52
CA ILE A 206 -5.04 11.95 -22.81
C ILE A 206 -5.62 11.01 -21.76
N SER A 207 -4.95 9.88 -21.56
CA SER A 207 -5.17 8.98 -20.43
C SER A 207 -3.86 8.82 -19.65
N GLY A 208 -3.96 8.70 -18.32
CA GLY A 208 -2.84 8.62 -17.40
C GLY A 208 -2.87 9.70 -16.34
N THR A 209 -1.86 9.72 -15.47
CA THR A 209 -1.75 10.71 -14.40
C THR A 209 -1.24 12.02 -14.97
N ILE A 210 -2.07 13.07 -14.87
CA ILE A 210 -1.72 14.43 -15.28
C ILE A 210 -1.62 15.27 -14.02
N TYR A 211 -0.49 15.90 -13.86
CA TYR A 211 -0.29 16.91 -12.82
C TYR A 211 -0.86 18.27 -13.27
N ASP A 212 -0.43 19.36 -12.66
CA ASP A 212 -1.00 20.70 -12.85
C ASP A 212 -0.77 21.30 -14.27
N THR A 213 0.08 20.68 -15.08
CA THR A 213 0.40 21.14 -16.44
C THR A 213 -0.06 20.15 -17.50
N LEU A 214 -0.64 20.65 -18.59
CA LEU A 214 -1.04 19.82 -19.73
C LEU A 214 0.18 19.53 -20.62
N PRO A 215 0.38 18.26 -21.04
CA PRO A 215 1.50 17.90 -21.88
C PRO A 215 1.42 18.55 -23.27
N LEU A 216 2.56 18.65 -23.92
CA LEU A 216 2.61 19.08 -25.33
C LEU A 216 1.91 18.09 -26.25
N LEU A 217 1.29 18.60 -27.31
CA LEU A 217 0.89 17.76 -28.43
C LEU A 217 2.14 17.04 -28.99
N PRO A 218 2.11 15.70 -29.14
CA PRO A 218 3.24 14.96 -29.65
C PRO A 218 3.67 15.34 -31.07
N GLU A 219 4.93 15.02 -31.38
CA GLU A 219 5.53 15.11 -32.72
C GLU A 219 5.61 16.53 -33.31
N GLN A 220 5.69 17.56 -32.45
CA GLN A 220 5.86 18.93 -32.94
C GLN A 220 7.34 19.26 -33.25
N THR A 221 8.29 18.66 -32.56
CA THR A 221 9.73 18.85 -32.77
C THR A 221 10.47 17.52 -32.65
N PRO A 222 10.14 16.51 -33.47
CA PRO A 222 10.73 15.17 -33.35
C PRO A 222 12.24 15.20 -33.58
N TYR A 223 12.99 14.47 -32.75
CA TYR A 223 14.44 14.40 -32.82
C TYR A 223 14.94 13.03 -32.40
N GLU A 224 15.76 12.41 -33.26
CA GLU A 224 16.43 11.15 -32.98
C GLU A 224 17.66 11.40 -32.11
N LEU A 225 17.72 10.74 -30.96
CA LEU A 225 18.84 10.87 -30.03
C LEU A 225 19.97 9.94 -30.47
N GLU A 226 21.19 10.48 -30.61
CA GLU A 226 22.37 9.64 -30.85
C GLU A 226 22.75 8.91 -29.55
N GLY A 227 23.05 7.62 -29.65
CA GLY A 227 23.49 6.80 -28.52
C GLY A 227 22.40 5.97 -27.84
N THR A 228 21.11 6.17 -28.21
CA THR A 228 20.01 5.32 -27.74
C THR A 228 19.16 4.79 -28.89
N ASN A 229 18.58 3.59 -28.71
CA ASN A 229 17.60 3.01 -29.64
C ASN A 229 16.24 2.80 -28.98
N HIS A 230 16.07 3.19 -27.71
CA HIS A 230 14.90 2.88 -26.89
C HIS A 230 13.90 4.02 -26.83
N ALA A 231 14.33 5.23 -27.07
CA ALA A 231 13.49 6.41 -27.06
C ALA A 231 14.03 7.50 -27.97
N ARG A 232 13.16 8.42 -28.37
CA ARG A 232 13.50 9.67 -29.08
C ARG A 232 12.71 10.83 -28.48
N LEU A 233 13.12 12.05 -28.79
CA LEU A 233 12.32 13.21 -28.39
C LEU A 233 11.14 13.36 -29.37
N SER A 234 9.98 13.68 -28.82
CA SER A 234 8.75 13.91 -29.55
C SER A 234 8.46 15.42 -29.70
N SER A 235 8.52 16.16 -28.60
CA SER A 235 8.32 17.60 -28.58
C SER A 235 9.20 18.25 -27.52
N VAL A 236 9.99 19.24 -27.89
CA VAL A 236 10.83 20.01 -26.95
C VAL A 236 10.64 21.49 -27.24
N GLY A 237 10.37 22.29 -26.21
CA GLY A 237 10.22 23.73 -26.30
C GLY A 237 9.16 24.28 -25.34
N PHE A 238 8.81 25.54 -25.55
CA PHE A 238 7.80 26.24 -24.73
C PHE A 238 6.41 26.03 -25.25
N GLY A 239 5.54 25.52 -24.37
CA GLY A 239 4.12 25.34 -24.65
C GLY A 239 3.30 26.63 -24.56
N GLU A 240 2.00 26.52 -24.84
CA GLU A 240 1.03 27.62 -24.69
C GLU A 240 0.89 28.09 -23.23
N ASP A 241 1.25 27.22 -22.26
CA ASP A 241 1.30 27.53 -20.83
C ASP A 241 2.54 28.38 -20.44
N GLY A 242 3.45 28.62 -21.40
CA GLY A 242 4.67 29.38 -21.22
C GLY A 242 5.81 28.65 -20.51
N LYS A 243 5.66 27.36 -20.23
CA LYS A 243 6.66 26.50 -19.60
C LYS A 243 7.50 25.74 -20.61
N LEU A 244 8.71 25.35 -20.19
CA LEU A 244 9.56 24.50 -21.03
C LEU A 244 9.21 23.03 -20.78
N HIS A 245 9.04 22.29 -21.86
CA HIS A 245 8.73 20.88 -21.84
C HIS A 245 9.79 20.09 -22.63
N ILE A 246 10.13 18.90 -22.10
CA ILE A 246 10.95 17.90 -22.80
C ILE A 246 10.17 16.61 -22.84
N GLN A 247 9.62 16.28 -24.02
CA GLN A 247 8.75 15.13 -24.22
C GLN A 247 9.50 14.03 -24.99
N SER A 248 9.47 12.83 -24.42
CA SER A 248 10.04 11.61 -25.01
C SER A 248 8.95 10.66 -25.44
N VAL A 249 9.20 9.87 -26.49
CA VAL A 249 8.40 8.73 -26.91
C VAL A 249 9.24 7.48 -26.90
N PHE A 250 8.68 6.37 -26.45
CA PHE A 250 9.37 5.09 -26.36
C PHE A 250 9.19 4.28 -27.63
N THR A 251 10.26 3.61 -28.07
CA THR A 251 10.27 2.80 -29.28
C THR A 251 10.11 1.31 -29.00
N ASP A 252 10.17 0.92 -27.73
CA ASP A 252 9.99 -0.45 -27.25
C ASP A 252 8.95 -0.51 -26.12
N ASP A 253 8.54 -1.72 -25.75
CA ASP A 253 7.61 -1.96 -24.63
C ASP A 253 8.26 -1.82 -23.26
N ALA A 254 9.51 -1.37 -23.20
CA ALA A 254 10.23 -1.22 -21.95
C ALA A 254 9.79 0.04 -21.21
N ASP A 255 9.65 -0.10 -19.92
CA ASP A 255 9.46 0.92 -18.88
C ASP A 255 8.99 2.33 -19.35
N HIS A 256 7.68 2.54 -19.35
CA HIS A 256 7.04 3.83 -19.71
C HIS A 256 7.09 4.87 -18.59
N TRP A 257 7.61 4.52 -17.40
CA TRP A 257 7.52 5.35 -16.21
C TRP A 257 8.65 6.36 -16.08
N SER A 258 9.74 6.15 -16.80
CA SER A 258 10.89 7.06 -16.81
C SER A 258 11.25 7.48 -18.23
N GLY A 259 11.37 8.77 -18.46
CA GLY A 259 11.81 9.33 -19.72
C GLY A 259 13.01 10.24 -19.55
N PHE A 260 13.45 10.85 -20.63
CA PHE A 260 14.56 11.78 -20.60
C PHE A 260 14.20 13.07 -19.87
N TYR A 261 15.06 13.47 -18.98
CA TYR A 261 15.06 14.78 -18.32
C TYR A 261 16.46 15.35 -18.30
N SER A 262 16.59 16.62 -18.01
CA SER A 262 17.87 17.31 -17.85
C SER A 262 17.89 18.07 -16.54
N ASP A 263 18.95 17.95 -15.78
CA ASP A 263 19.14 18.83 -14.65
C ASP A 263 19.41 20.25 -15.15
N ALA A 264 18.71 21.22 -14.58
CA ALA A 264 18.85 22.63 -14.92
C ALA A 264 19.31 23.40 -13.69
N THR A 265 20.31 24.26 -13.86
CA THR A 265 20.78 25.18 -12.82
C THR A 265 20.60 26.61 -13.27
N ASP A 266 20.08 27.46 -12.39
CA ASP A 266 19.96 28.90 -12.61
C ASP A 266 21.13 29.66 -11.98
N SER A 267 21.88 30.39 -12.79
CA SER A 267 23.03 31.17 -12.30
C SER A 267 22.64 32.30 -11.34
N ARG A 268 21.37 32.72 -11.32
CA ARG A 268 20.82 33.75 -10.43
C ARG A 268 20.45 33.19 -9.06
N ASP A 269 20.03 31.92 -9.00
CA ASP A 269 19.71 31.17 -7.78
C ASP A 269 20.17 29.71 -7.90
N PRO A 270 21.36 29.38 -7.41
CA PRO A 270 21.87 28.03 -7.48
C PRO A 270 21.07 26.97 -6.70
N ASN A 271 20.13 27.40 -5.82
CA ASN A 271 19.27 26.51 -5.07
C ASN A 271 17.88 26.33 -5.72
N ALA A 272 17.60 27.08 -6.79
CA ALA A 272 16.37 26.89 -7.53
C ALA A 272 16.35 25.52 -8.21
N ILE A 273 15.22 24.83 -8.15
CA ILE A 273 14.98 23.59 -8.86
C ILE A 273 13.97 23.91 -9.96
N PRO A 274 14.43 24.20 -11.19
CA PRO A 274 13.54 24.56 -12.30
C PRO A 274 12.62 23.42 -12.74
N LEU A 275 13.03 22.17 -12.52
CA LEU A 275 12.22 20.99 -12.86
C LEU A 275 11.03 20.89 -11.91
N LEU A 276 9.82 21.03 -12.43
CA LEU A 276 8.57 20.82 -11.68
C LEU A 276 8.29 19.34 -11.43
N GLY A 277 8.71 18.48 -12.35
CA GLY A 277 8.51 17.04 -12.31
C GLY A 277 8.35 16.46 -13.70
N GLY A 278 8.11 15.14 -13.74
CA GLY A 278 7.84 14.41 -14.95
C GLY A 278 6.62 13.52 -14.78
N HIS A 279 5.93 13.24 -15.87
CA HIS A 279 4.76 12.38 -15.87
C HIS A 279 4.64 11.59 -17.17
N SER A 280 4.09 10.39 -17.07
CA SER A 280 3.77 9.54 -18.20
C SER A 280 2.29 9.67 -18.57
N PHE A 281 2.01 9.70 -19.87
CA PHE A 281 0.66 9.75 -20.38
C PHE A 281 0.55 8.95 -21.68
N GLN A 282 -0.68 8.60 -22.07
CA GLN A 282 -0.95 7.93 -23.32
C GLN A 282 -1.76 8.84 -24.26
N TYR A 283 -1.30 8.91 -25.51
CA TYR A 283 -2.00 9.61 -26.57
C TYR A 283 -2.06 8.72 -27.82
N ASN A 284 -3.27 8.50 -28.35
CA ASN A 284 -3.52 7.60 -29.49
C ASN A 284 -2.89 6.19 -29.34
N GLY A 285 -2.88 5.64 -28.11
CA GLY A 285 -2.32 4.31 -27.84
C GLY A 285 -0.80 4.26 -27.69
N THR A 286 -0.11 5.39 -27.80
CA THR A 286 1.34 5.49 -27.64
C THR A 286 1.68 6.15 -26.31
N TRP A 287 2.66 5.60 -25.57
CA TRP A 287 3.15 6.15 -24.32
C TRP A 287 4.20 7.21 -24.55
N TYR A 288 4.07 8.29 -23.79
CA TYR A 288 4.98 9.43 -23.74
C TYR A 288 5.37 9.69 -22.28
N TYR A 289 6.56 10.22 -22.10
CA TYR A 289 6.98 10.82 -20.82
C TYR A 289 7.35 12.28 -21.09
N GLU A 290 6.98 13.17 -20.17
CA GLU A 290 7.27 14.59 -20.30
C GLU A 290 7.82 15.16 -18.99
N ALA A 291 8.99 15.78 -19.08
CA ALA A 291 9.58 16.59 -18.03
C ALA A 291 9.18 18.06 -18.26
N VAL A 292 8.69 18.72 -17.21
CA VAL A 292 8.22 20.11 -17.25
C VAL A 292 9.05 20.98 -16.34
N TYR A 293 9.45 22.14 -16.85
CA TYR A 293 10.30 23.12 -16.13
C TYR A 293 9.56 24.44 -15.97
N ASP A 294 9.61 24.99 -14.76
CA ASP A 294 9.04 26.31 -14.43
C ASP A 294 10.00 27.43 -14.84
N VAL A 295 10.21 27.55 -16.13
CA VAL A 295 11.09 28.53 -16.75
C VAL A 295 10.41 29.13 -17.97
N THR A 296 10.77 30.36 -18.30
CA THR A 296 10.29 31.08 -19.46
C THR A 296 11.41 31.28 -20.50
N PRO A 297 11.13 31.66 -21.75
CA PRO A 297 12.17 31.97 -22.74
C PRO A 297 13.19 33.00 -22.27
N ASP A 298 12.78 33.97 -21.43
CA ASP A 298 13.64 35.00 -20.90
C ASP A 298 14.65 34.50 -19.85
N ASP A 299 14.38 33.32 -19.28
CA ASP A 299 15.27 32.69 -18.29
C ASP A 299 16.43 31.91 -18.94
N LEU A 300 16.26 31.47 -20.20
CA LEU A 300 17.25 30.64 -20.91
C LEU A 300 18.71 31.17 -20.83
N PRO A 301 18.98 32.48 -20.91
CA PRO A 301 20.35 32.98 -20.82
C PRO A 301 21.05 32.73 -19.47
N TYR A 302 20.26 32.46 -18.41
CA TYR A 302 20.74 32.23 -17.05
C TYR A 302 20.79 30.74 -16.69
N LEU A 303 20.23 29.88 -17.54
CA LEU A 303 20.12 28.45 -17.27
C LEU A 303 21.26 27.67 -17.95
N THR A 304 21.71 26.66 -17.23
CA THR A 304 22.60 25.63 -17.76
C THR A 304 21.91 24.28 -17.60
N PHE A 305 21.72 23.59 -18.72
CA PHE A 305 21.14 22.24 -18.76
C PHE A 305 22.26 21.20 -18.86
N SER A 306 22.14 20.10 -18.11
CA SER A 306 22.97 18.90 -18.30
C SER A 306 22.63 18.20 -19.60
N ASP A 307 23.32 17.11 -19.89
CA ASP A 307 22.87 16.17 -20.90
C ASP A 307 21.57 15.49 -20.45
N LEU A 308 20.82 14.94 -21.41
CA LEU A 308 19.58 14.22 -21.11
C LEU A 308 19.92 12.90 -20.41
N THR A 309 19.29 12.68 -19.28
CA THR A 309 19.46 11.44 -18.50
C THR A 309 18.12 10.72 -18.39
N ARG A 310 18.15 9.41 -18.46
CA ARG A 310 17.02 8.51 -18.22
C ARG A 310 17.49 7.35 -17.37
N ASP A 311 16.74 7.04 -16.33
CA ASP A 311 16.88 5.79 -15.60
C ASP A 311 15.88 4.78 -16.17
N TYR A 312 16.32 3.55 -16.41
CA TYR A 312 15.44 2.49 -16.92
C TYR A 312 15.81 1.13 -16.33
N TYR A 313 14.85 0.21 -16.35
CA TYR A 313 15.10 -1.16 -15.92
C TYR A 313 15.76 -1.97 -17.04
N VAL A 314 16.86 -2.65 -16.69
CA VAL A 314 17.67 -3.40 -17.68
C VAL A 314 16.95 -4.64 -18.19
N ASN A 315 16.12 -5.25 -17.36
CA ASN A 315 15.42 -6.48 -17.68
C ASN A 315 13.92 -6.22 -17.87
N ALA A 316 13.34 -6.90 -18.84
CA ALA A 316 11.91 -6.85 -19.06
C ALA A 316 11.13 -7.41 -17.85
N ALA A 317 10.02 -6.78 -17.50
CA ALA A 317 9.11 -7.30 -16.51
C ALA A 317 8.54 -8.65 -16.96
N VAL A 318 8.42 -9.59 -16.03
CA VAL A 318 7.61 -10.79 -16.23
C VAL A 318 6.16 -10.36 -16.08
N LYS A 319 5.44 -10.26 -17.19
CA LYS A 319 4.03 -9.86 -17.21
C LYS A 319 3.14 -11.10 -17.23
N GLY A 320 2.03 -11.05 -16.48
CA GLY A 320 1.07 -12.15 -16.43
C GLY A 320 -0.20 -11.74 -15.69
N SER A 321 -1.02 -12.72 -15.38
CA SER A 321 -2.26 -12.54 -14.63
C SER A 321 -2.36 -13.59 -13.53
N TRP A 322 -1.93 -13.24 -12.34
CA TRP A 322 -2.06 -14.10 -11.16
C TRP A 322 -3.14 -13.52 -10.27
N HIS A 323 -4.21 -14.23 -10.13
CA HIS A 323 -5.37 -13.80 -9.36
C HIS A 323 -5.89 -14.95 -8.50
N PHE A 324 -6.17 -14.65 -7.23
CA PHE A 324 -6.81 -15.57 -6.30
C PHE A 324 -7.64 -14.80 -5.28
N THR A 325 -8.63 -15.49 -4.71
CA THR A 325 -9.51 -14.95 -3.67
C THR A 325 -9.25 -15.70 -2.36
N ILE A 326 -9.20 -14.94 -1.26
CA ILE A 326 -9.15 -15.47 0.10
C ILE A 326 -10.32 -14.90 0.92
N SER A 327 -10.68 -15.56 2.01
CA SER A 327 -11.60 -14.97 3.01
C SER A 327 -10.77 -14.32 4.11
N ALA A 328 -11.03 -13.05 4.42
CA ALA A 328 -10.37 -12.36 5.52
C ALA A 328 -11.06 -12.67 6.84
N GLU A 329 -10.34 -13.26 7.80
CA GLU A 329 -10.77 -13.38 9.19
C GLU A 329 -10.21 -12.18 9.96
N THR A 330 -11.08 -11.22 10.31
CA THR A 330 -10.63 -10.01 11.01
C THR A 330 -10.46 -10.29 12.51
N ALA A 331 -9.46 -9.66 13.12
CA ALA A 331 -9.26 -9.71 14.57
C ALA A 331 -10.45 -9.07 15.30
N ASP A 332 -10.83 -9.63 16.45
CA ASP A 332 -11.86 -9.06 17.31
C ASP A 332 -11.46 -7.64 17.76
N GLU A 333 -12.40 -6.69 17.70
CA GLU A 333 -12.18 -5.28 18.01
C GLU A 333 -13.06 -4.76 19.13
N VAL A 334 -12.55 -3.79 19.89
CA VAL A 334 -13.32 -2.97 20.80
C VAL A 334 -13.44 -1.57 20.21
N VAL A 335 -14.68 -1.10 20.05
CA VAL A 335 -14.96 0.20 19.42
C VAL A 335 -15.28 1.25 20.47
N TYR A 336 -14.65 2.42 20.36
CA TYR A 336 -14.84 3.58 21.22
C TYR A 336 -15.21 4.81 20.41
N HIS A 337 -16.03 5.71 21.00
CA HIS A 337 -16.43 6.98 20.39
C HIS A 337 -16.04 8.17 21.29
N PRO A 338 -14.75 8.52 21.35
CA PRO A 338 -14.24 9.50 22.31
C PRO A 338 -14.73 10.93 22.03
N ASN A 339 -14.92 11.31 20.77
CA ASN A 339 -15.28 12.67 20.34
C ASN A 339 -14.35 13.74 20.93
N VAL A 340 -13.05 13.56 20.80
CA VAL A 340 -11.98 14.40 21.34
C VAL A 340 -11.24 15.11 20.21
N GLN A 341 -10.96 16.41 20.41
CA GLN A 341 -10.11 17.17 19.48
C GLN A 341 -8.63 16.84 19.69
N VAL A 342 -7.95 16.44 18.60
CA VAL A 342 -6.51 16.20 18.56
C VAL A 342 -5.95 17.03 17.40
N GLY A 343 -5.07 17.95 17.68
CA GLY A 343 -4.58 18.89 16.67
C GLY A 343 -5.71 19.74 16.09
N GLY A 344 -6.04 19.57 14.82
CA GLY A 344 -7.16 20.22 14.14
C GLY A 344 -8.32 19.28 13.82
N ALA A 345 -8.20 17.98 14.16
CA ALA A 345 -9.14 16.94 13.80
C ALA A 345 -9.99 16.47 15.00
N LEU A 346 -11.25 16.15 14.77
CA LEU A 346 -12.13 15.52 15.76
C LEU A 346 -12.01 13.99 15.62
N VAL A 347 -11.41 13.32 16.61
CA VAL A 347 -11.37 11.86 16.67
C VAL A 347 -12.75 11.35 17.10
N GLU A 348 -13.48 10.74 16.17
CA GLU A 348 -14.86 10.29 16.37
C GLU A 348 -14.94 8.84 16.81
N GLU A 349 -14.09 8.00 16.25
CA GLU A 349 -14.08 6.57 16.49
C GLU A 349 -12.63 6.06 16.61
N ILE A 350 -12.44 5.16 17.56
CA ILE A 350 -11.22 4.39 17.73
C ILE A 350 -11.59 2.92 17.83
N ARG A 351 -10.93 2.08 17.07
CA ARG A 351 -11.04 0.62 17.14
C ARG A 351 -9.71 0.05 17.62
N VAL A 352 -9.76 -0.80 18.61
CA VAL A 352 -8.60 -1.48 19.15
C VAL A 352 -8.79 -2.97 18.99
N SER A 353 -7.86 -3.61 18.28
CA SER A 353 -7.78 -5.07 18.10
C SER A 353 -6.54 -5.64 18.80
N GLU A 354 -6.34 -6.95 18.73
CA GLU A 354 -5.10 -7.58 19.21
C GLU A 354 -3.87 -7.15 18.41
N ILE A 355 -4.05 -6.71 17.16
CA ILE A 355 -2.94 -6.40 16.24
C ILE A 355 -2.65 -4.89 16.12
N GLY A 356 -3.55 -4.03 16.54
CA GLY A 356 -3.35 -2.59 16.41
C GLY A 356 -4.53 -1.73 16.76
N VAL A 357 -4.42 -0.48 16.38
CA VAL A 357 -5.41 0.56 16.59
C VAL A 357 -5.75 1.22 15.26
N SER A 358 -7.03 1.43 14.99
CA SER A 358 -7.46 2.34 13.94
C SER A 358 -8.22 3.53 14.53
N ALA A 359 -8.13 4.68 13.89
CA ALA A 359 -8.88 5.87 14.28
C ALA A 359 -9.55 6.50 13.05
N ARG A 360 -10.80 6.91 13.24
CA ARG A 360 -11.51 7.75 12.28
C ARG A 360 -11.64 9.15 12.84
N SER A 361 -11.26 10.13 12.04
CA SER A 361 -11.39 11.53 12.41
C SER A 361 -12.10 12.34 11.34
N ALA A 362 -12.97 13.26 11.76
CA ALA A 362 -13.51 14.29 10.91
C ALA A 362 -12.50 15.43 10.78
N SER A 363 -12.11 15.77 9.54
CA SER A 363 -11.22 16.90 9.29
C SER A 363 -11.55 17.55 7.95
N GLU A 364 -11.51 18.87 7.90
CA GLU A 364 -11.54 19.61 6.65
C GLU A 364 -10.18 19.50 5.95
N GLY A 365 -9.89 18.32 5.35
CA GLY A 365 -8.75 18.13 4.45
C GLY A 365 -7.40 17.85 5.09
N THR A 366 -7.35 17.48 6.36
CA THR A 366 -6.10 17.03 7.02
C THR A 366 -6.24 15.60 7.53
N VAL A 367 -5.37 14.72 7.05
CA VAL A 367 -5.03 13.45 7.71
C VAL A 367 -4.68 13.77 9.17
N LEU A 368 -5.04 12.91 10.11
CA LEU A 368 -4.48 12.99 11.46
C LEU A 368 -2.95 12.91 11.31
N GLY A 369 -2.29 14.05 11.14
CA GLY A 369 -0.84 14.13 11.13
C GLY A 369 -0.23 13.83 12.52
N HIS A 370 -1.05 13.32 13.43
CA HIS A 370 -0.71 13.06 14.83
C HIS A 370 -0.77 11.56 15.08
N ARG A 371 0.39 10.95 15.18
CA ARG A 371 0.53 9.55 15.52
C ARG A 371 0.23 9.35 17.02
N PRO A 372 -0.44 8.25 17.44
CA PRO A 372 -0.48 7.93 18.85
C PRO A 372 0.94 7.64 19.32
N THR A 373 1.35 8.38 20.33
CA THR A 373 2.68 8.25 20.93
C THR A 373 2.79 6.98 21.76
N TYR A 374 1.72 6.67 22.50
CA TYR A 374 1.62 5.44 23.30
C TYR A 374 0.16 5.07 23.55
N ALA A 375 -0.04 3.78 23.81
CA ALA A 375 -1.23 3.26 24.46
C ALA A 375 -0.93 3.05 25.95
N MET A 376 -1.92 3.20 26.84
CA MET A 376 -1.78 2.94 28.24
C MET A 376 -2.74 1.80 28.66
N THR A 377 -2.19 0.83 29.38
CA THR A 377 -2.94 -0.31 29.90
C THR A 377 -3.66 0.04 31.22
N LYS A 378 -4.59 -0.82 31.64
CA LYS A 378 -5.27 -0.73 32.95
C LYS A 378 -4.31 -0.68 34.14
N ASP A 379 -3.15 -1.34 34.01
CA ASP A 379 -2.12 -1.38 35.04
C ASP A 379 -1.20 -0.14 35.03
N GLY A 380 -1.43 0.78 34.09
CA GLY A 380 -0.68 2.03 33.92
C GLY A 380 0.63 1.87 33.15
N GLU A 381 0.85 0.74 32.50
CA GLU A 381 1.97 0.53 31.60
C GLU A 381 1.78 1.35 30.33
N LYS A 382 2.86 1.97 29.84
CA LYS A 382 2.88 2.69 28.57
C LYS A 382 3.52 1.84 27.48
N LEU A 383 2.74 1.52 26.47
CA LEU A 383 3.17 0.79 25.29
C LEU A 383 3.37 1.82 24.18
N TYR A 384 4.63 2.06 23.84
CA TYR A 384 4.95 3.01 22.77
C TYR A 384 4.63 2.38 21.43
N LEU A 385 3.85 3.09 20.62
CA LEU A 385 3.51 2.68 19.28
C LEU A 385 4.66 3.10 18.37
N THR A 386 5.37 2.13 17.85
CA THR A 386 6.55 2.37 17.02
C THR A 386 6.23 3.00 15.67
N ASP A 387 7.29 3.27 14.88
CA ASP A 387 7.22 3.87 13.55
C ASP A 387 6.49 3.00 12.49
N ASN A 388 5.90 1.87 12.86
CA ASN A 388 5.00 1.07 12.05
C ASN A 388 3.61 1.72 11.87
N CYS A 389 3.58 3.04 11.90
CA CYS A 389 2.43 3.81 11.49
C CYS A 389 2.27 3.64 9.98
N ILE A 390 1.17 3.08 9.61
CA ILE A 390 0.76 2.99 8.23
C ILE A 390 -0.30 4.07 8.06
N GLU A 391 0.04 5.14 7.35
CA GLU A 391 -0.88 6.22 7.05
C GLU A 391 -2.12 5.65 6.37
N GLY A 392 -3.29 6.05 6.84
CA GLY A 392 -4.54 5.47 6.40
C GLY A 392 -5.14 6.15 5.18
N GLY A 393 -6.32 5.68 4.79
CA GLY A 393 -7.10 6.24 3.71
C GLY A 393 -7.85 7.52 4.10
N TRP A 394 -8.25 8.27 3.10
CA TRP A 394 -9.18 9.38 3.23
C TRP A 394 -10.48 9.05 2.51
N GLY A 395 -11.61 9.35 3.13
CA GLY A 395 -12.92 9.09 2.57
C GLY A 395 -13.90 10.24 2.76
N VAL A 396 -15.04 10.13 2.13
CA VAL A 396 -16.19 11.03 2.27
C VAL A 396 -17.43 10.22 2.63
N ASP A 397 -18.35 10.78 3.38
CA ASP A 397 -19.57 10.10 3.81
C ASP A 397 -20.51 9.77 2.63
N ASP A 398 -20.50 10.59 1.58
CA ASP A 398 -21.28 10.36 0.34
C ASP A 398 -20.47 10.82 -0.87
N MET A 399 -20.07 9.86 -1.72
CA MET A 399 -19.35 10.11 -2.97
C MET A 399 -20.12 11.00 -3.96
N ASN A 400 -21.45 11.06 -3.84
CA ASN A 400 -22.30 11.86 -4.72
C ASN A 400 -22.52 13.28 -4.18
N ASP A 401 -22.10 13.56 -2.94
CA ASP A 401 -22.17 14.89 -2.32
C ASP A 401 -20.74 15.40 -2.02
N PRO A 402 -20.16 16.24 -2.89
CA PRO A 402 -18.83 16.79 -2.65
C PRO A 402 -18.74 17.73 -1.45
N SER A 403 -19.88 18.08 -0.82
CA SER A 403 -19.91 18.81 0.44
C SER A 403 -20.02 17.90 1.67
N SER A 404 -20.06 16.58 1.49
CA SER A 404 -20.06 15.65 2.62
C SER A 404 -18.76 15.78 3.41
N ALA A 405 -18.85 15.58 4.74
CA ALA A 405 -17.69 15.68 5.61
C ALA A 405 -16.61 14.66 5.18
N GLY A 406 -15.38 15.11 5.09
CA GLY A 406 -14.23 14.22 4.85
C GLY A 406 -13.80 13.55 6.15
N HIS A 407 -13.46 12.27 6.06
CA HIS A 407 -12.92 11.50 7.17
C HIS A 407 -11.55 10.94 6.81
N ALA A 408 -10.61 11.02 7.76
CA ALA A 408 -9.37 10.29 7.70
C ALA A 408 -9.51 8.98 8.48
N HIS A 409 -8.93 7.92 7.93
CA HIS A 409 -8.86 6.58 8.51
C HIS A 409 -7.40 6.20 8.67
N ASP A 410 -6.91 6.19 9.89
CA ASP A 410 -5.53 5.90 10.22
C ASP A 410 -5.43 4.53 10.92
N GLN A 411 -4.34 3.79 10.65
CA GLN A 411 -4.07 2.48 11.21
C GLN A 411 -2.65 2.44 11.79
N TRP A 412 -2.50 1.89 12.97
CA TRP A 412 -1.21 1.64 13.63
C TRP A 412 -1.17 0.20 14.13
N MET A 413 -0.07 -0.47 13.91
CA MET A 413 0.16 -1.82 14.43
C MET A 413 0.90 -1.76 15.76
N PHE A 414 0.59 -2.68 16.65
CA PHE A 414 1.40 -2.94 17.84
C PHE A 414 2.69 -3.70 17.47
N ASP A 415 3.68 -3.71 18.36
CA ASP A 415 4.88 -4.53 18.18
C ASP A 415 4.63 -6.00 18.55
N GLU A 416 3.64 -6.23 19.41
CA GLU A 416 3.20 -7.54 19.86
C GLU A 416 1.68 -7.54 20.12
N PRO A 417 1.02 -8.71 20.01
CA PRO A 417 -0.41 -8.82 20.25
C PRO A 417 -0.78 -8.41 21.68
N LEU A 418 -1.82 -7.60 21.80
CA LEU A 418 -2.33 -7.10 23.08
C LEU A 418 -3.80 -7.50 23.27
N ASP A 419 -4.23 -7.67 24.51
CA ASP A 419 -5.67 -7.76 24.82
C ASP A 419 -6.29 -6.35 24.64
N PRO A 420 -7.15 -6.12 23.63
CA PRO A 420 -7.71 -4.81 23.39
C PRO A 420 -8.51 -4.26 24.58
N SER A 421 -9.04 -5.16 25.43
CA SER A 421 -9.76 -4.76 26.63
C SER A 421 -8.85 -4.17 27.72
N ASP A 422 -7.54 -4.38 27.66
CA ASP A 422 -6.59 -3.84 28.61
C ASP A 422 -6.14 -2.41 28.31
N ILE A 423 -6.40 -1.92 27.09
CA ILE A 423 -6.07 -0.56 26.69
C ILE A 423 -7.15 0.40 27.21
N VAL A 424 -6.75 1.40 27.97
CA VAL A 424 -7.65 2.38 28.60
C VAL A 424 -7.48 3.80 28.08
N LEU A 425 -6.38 4.07 27.38
CA LEU A 425 -6.07 5.40 26.88
C LEU A 425 -5.11 5.31 25.66
N LEU A 426 -5.31 6.18 24.70
CA LEU A 426 -4.33 6.49 23.66
C LEU A 426 -3.85 7.93 23.81
N ASN A 427 -2.54 8.15 23.66
CA ASN A 427 -1.98 9.49 23.66
C ASN A 427 -1.58 9.89 22.22
N PHE A 428 -2.17 10.95 21.73
CA PHE A 428 -1.82 11.55 20.44
C PHE A 428 -1.07 12.85 20.67
N ASP A 429 0.26 12.85 20.52
CA ASP A 429 1.13 14.04 20.66
C ASP A 429 0.89 14.86 21.95
N GLY A 430 0.71 14.16 23.05
CA GLY A 430 0.48 14.77 24.36
C GLY A 430 -1.00 15.01 24.71
N VAL A 431 -1.93 14.69 23.82
CA VAL A 431 -3.37 14.69 24.11
C VAL A 431 -3.83 13.29 24.50
N ASP A 432 -4.25 13.14 25.75
CA ASP A 432 -4.80 11.88 26.26
C ASP A 432 -6.25 11.69 25.79
N VAL A 433 -6.51 10.61 25.09
CA VAL A 433 -7.85 10.19 24.63
C VAL A 433 -8.26 8.95 25.43
N PRO A 434 -9.13 9.09 26.45
CA PRO A 434 -9.61 7.95 27.23
C PRO A 434 -10.50 7.03 26.40
N LEU A 435 -10.31 5.72 26.57
CA LEU A 435 -11.11 4.66 25.96
C LEU A 435 -12.10 4.12 27.02
N GLN A 436 -13.27 4.77 27.11
CA GLN A 436 -14.32 4.39 28.10
C GLN A 436 -15.69 4.43 27.47
#